data_fcec55d3d9e8a39070b1a925cd345cdd
#
_entry.id   fcec55d3d9e8a39070b1a925cd345cdd
#
_cell.length_a   1.000
_cell.length_b   1.000
_cell.length_c   1.000
_cell.angle_alpha   90.00
_cell.angle_beta   90.00
_cell.angle_gamma   90.00
#
_symmetry.space_group_name_H-M   'P 1'
#
loop_
_entity.id
_entity.type
_entity.pdbx_description
1 polymer ?
#
loop_
_entity_poly.entity_id
_entity_poly.type
_entity_poly.pdbx_seq_one_letter_code
_entity_poly.pdbx_strand_id
1 'polypeptide(L)'
;LGPNGVGKSTIFNLITGLINPKNGKIKINNEDATKYPVYLRTKKFKVGYVPQYGGFFNDLTLIDNLKAISEIVIDNKNLRSDRINYLVSRFELDNLKEIKAKFLSGGQKKKLVIALSLLSEPKVLLLDECFAALDVLTIKMLQEVIVNLQQENRITICICDHQARDLLACVDVAMILSNGKIIAQDTPSNLVKDINAQNAYFGDSFKFN
;
A
#
# COMPACT_ATOMS: atom_id res chain seq x y z
N LEU A 1 -3.18 -11.30 5.09
CA LEU A 1 -3.41 -11.36 6.53
C LEU A 1 -2.49 -12.39 7.18
N GLY A 2 -2.35 -12.37 8.51
CA GLY A 2 -1.58 -13.34 9.30
C GLY A 2 -0.98 -12.73 10.55
N PRO A 3 -0.51 -13.54 11.51
CA PRO A 3 0.11 -13.08 12.76
C PRO A 3 1.32 -12.16 12.52
N ASN A 4 1.72 -11.44 13.57
CA ASN A 4 2.94 -10.64 13.50
C ASN A 4 4.18 -11.53 13.36
N GLY A 5 5.16 -11.08 12.59
CA GLY A 5 6.40 -11.83 12.35
C GLY A 5 6.30 -12.97 11.34
N VAL A 6 5.12 -13.27 10.77
CA VAL A 6 4.94 -14.39 9.82
C VAL A 6 5.58 -14.16 8.45
N GLY A 7 6.06 -12.93 8.16
CA GLY A 7 6.74 -12.60 6.90
C GLY A 7 5.95 -11.76 5.91
N LYS A 8 4.85 -11.10 6.32
CA LYS A 8 4.04 -10.24 5.42
C LYS A 8 4.89 -9.13 4.76
N SER A 9 5.54 -8.30 5.56
CA SER A 9 6.42 -7.22 5.03
C SER A 9 7.65 -7.79 4.30
N THR A 10 8.10 -9.01 4.64
CA THR A 10 9.16 -9.71 3.92
C THR A 10 8.74 -10.00 2.47
N ILE A 11 7.48 -10.41 2.24
CA ILE A 11 6.94 -10.60 0.89
C ILE A 11 6.97 -9.28 0.11
N PHE A 12 6.58 -8.16 0.72
CA PHE A 12 6.64 -6.85 0.08
C PHE A 12 8.08 -6.44 -0.23
N ASN A 13 9.01 -6.68 0.69
CA ASN A 13 10.44 -6.43 0.46
C ASN A 13 11.01 -7.29 -0.69
N LEU A 14 10.52 -8.51 -0.87
CA LEU A 14 10.86 -9.35 -2.02
C LEU A 14 10.27 -8.78 -3.32
N ILE A 15 9.00 -8.38 -3.33
CA ILE A 15 8.34 -7.81 -4.52
C ILE A 15 8.98 -6.48 -4.92
N THR A 16 9.31 -5.63 -3.97
CA THR A 16 9.98 -4.34 -4.23
C THR A 16 11.44 -4.50 -4.66
N GLY A 17 12.09 -5.62 -4.30
CA GLY A 17 13.52 -5.87 -4.56
C GLY A 17 14.45 -5.29 -3.50
N LEU A 18 13.93 -4.92 -2.33
CA LEU A 18 14.74 -4.56 -1.16
C LEU A 18 15.55 -5.74 -0.64
N ILE A 19 15.00 -6.95 -0.78
CA ILE A 19 15.69 -8.21 -0.51
C ILE A 19 15.53 -9.16 -1.71
N ASN A 20 16.50 -10.06 -1.88
CA ASN A 20 16.45 -11.09 -2.91
C ASN A 20 16.01 -12.43 -2.33
N PRO A 21 15.20 -13.21 -3.06
CA PRO A 21 14.83 -14.55 -2.61
C PRO A 21 16.05 -15.48 -2.68
N LYS A 22 16.19 -16.36 -1.68
CA LYS A 22 17.23 -17.43 -1.73
C LYS A 22 16.95 -18.42 -2.84
N ASN A 23 15.67 -18.75 -3.04
CA ASN A 23 15.17 -19.68 -4.05
C ASN A 23 13.86 -19.14 -4.62
N GLY A 24 13.48 -19.63 -5.81
CA GLY A 24 12.25 -19.21 -6.48
C GLY A 24 12.41 -17.98 -7.37
N LYS A 25 11.29 -17.51 -7.90
CA LYS A 25 11.23 -16.39 -8.84
C LYS A 25 10.10 -15.43 -8.48
N ILE A 26 10.33 -14.16 -8.74
CA ILE A 26 9.32 -13.10 -8.63
C ILE A 26 8.93 -12.70 -10.06
N LYS A 27 7.67 -12.87 -10.41
CA LYS A 27 7.15 -12.46 -11.71
C LYS A 27 6.18 -11.31 -11.54
N ILE A 28 6.32 -10.28 -12.37
CA ILE A 28 5.40 -9.15 -12.47
C ILE A 28 4.96 -9.07 -13.93
N ASN A 29 3.66 -9.16 -14.19
CA ASN A 29 3.11 -9.25 -15.55
C ASN A 29 3.78 -10.34 -16.41
N ASN A 30 3.96 -11.54 -15.83
CA ASN A 30 4.63 -12.71 -16.43
C ASN A 30 6.11 -12.54 -16.76
N GLU A 31 6.72 -11.38 -16.52
CA GLU A 31 8.15 -11.14 -16.68
C GLU A 31 8.91 -11.41 -15.37
N ASP A 32 10.05 -12.09 -15.46
CA ASP A 32 10.90 -12.40 -14.30
C ASP A 32 11.58 -11.11 -13.79
N ALA A 33 11.12 -10.64 -12.64
CA ALA A 33 11.62 -9.46 -11.96
C ALA A 33 12.67 -9.77 -10.88
N THR A 34 13.03 -11.04 -10.67
CA THR A 34 13.82 -11.51 -9.51
C THR A 34 15.13 -10.76 -9.32
N LYS A 35 15.87 -10.52 -10.41
CA LYS A 35 17.20 -9.86 -10.38
C LYS A 35 17.16 -8.34 -10.59
N TYR A 36 15.97 -7.76 -10.81
CA TYR A 36 15.86 -6.33 -11.02
C TYR A 36 15.95 -5.58 -9.68
N PRO A 37 16.81 -4.55 -9.59
CA PRO A 37 16.90 -3.70 -8.38
C PRO A 37 15.65 -2.84 -8.20
N VAL A 38 15.47 -2.30 -7.01
CA VAL A 38 14.30 -1.51 -6.59
C VAL A 38 13.90 -0.45 -7.62
N TYR A 39 14.84 0.38 -8.06
CA TYR A 39 14.57 1.50 -8.98
C TYR A 39 14.04 1.04 -10.35
N LEU A 40 14.47 -0.12 -10.84
CA LEU A 40 13.93 -0.69 -12.07
C LEU A 40 12.55 -1.32 -11.85
N ARG A 41 12.28 -1.89 -10.69
CA ARG A 41 10.94 -2.38 -10.37
C ARG A 41 9.94 -1.24 -10.32
N THR A 42 10.31 -0.10 -9.78
CA THR A 42 9.49 1.11 -9.82
C THR A 42 9.35 1.66 -11.24
N LYS A 43 10.45 1.81 -11.97
CA LYS A 43 10.43 2.45 -13.30
C LYS A 43 9.83 1.57 -14.39
N LYS A 44 10.28 0.30 -14.49
CA LYS A 44 9.88 -0.64 -15.55
C LYS A 44 8.57 -1.34 -15.23
N PHE A 45 8.43 -1.90 -14.02
CA PHE A 45 7.26 -2.68 -13.62
C PHE A 45 6.17 -1.85 -12.96
N LYS A 46 6.42 -0.54 -12.75
CA LYS A 46 5.47 0.37 -12.13
C LYS A 46 4.97 -0.14 -10.77
N VAL A 47 5.90 -0.59 -9.92
CA VAL A 47 5.62 -0.99 -8.55
C VAL A 47 5.75 0.22 -7.64
N GLY A 48 4.66 0.61 -6.97
CA GLY A 48 4.64 1.59 -5.88
C GLY A 48 4.64 0.88 -4.53
N TYR A 49 5.24 1.50 -3.52
CA TYR A 49 5.28 0.95 -2.17
C TYR A 49 5.04 2.03 -1.12
N VAL A 50 4.09 1.78 -0.24
CA VAL A 50 3.78 2.58 0.94
C VAL A 50 4.25 1.79 2.16
N PRO A 51 5.34 2.20 2.82
CA PRO A 51 5.85 1.50 3.99
C PRO A 51 4.98 1.75 5.22
N GLN A 52 5.14 0.90 6.23
CA GLN A 52 4.48 1.04 7.53
C GLN A 52 4.83 2.39 8.19
N TYR A 53 6.11 2.77 8.15
CA TYR A 53 6.65 4.01 8.73
C TYR A 53 7.46 4.79 7.71
N GLY A 54 7.45 6.12 7.83
CA GLY A 54 8.25 7.00 6.99
C GLY A 54 7.70 7.16 5.57
N GLY A 55 8.58 7.17 4.57
CA GLY A 55 8.23 7.37 3.17
C GLY A 55 8.09 8.84 2.78
N PHE A 56 8.50 9.78 3.63
CA PHE A 56 8.52 11.23 3.38
C PHE A 56 9.65 11.93 4.14
N PHE A 57 9.98 13.15 3.74
CA PHE A 57 10.97 14.00 4.38
C PHE A 57 10.31 14.81 5.49
N ASN A 58 10.68 14.58 6.74
CA ASN A 58 10.07 15.16 7.93
C ASN A 58 10.13 16.70 7.97
N ASP A 59 11.25 17.29 7.55
CA ASP A 59 11.51 18.73 7.64
C ASP A 59 11.07 19.52 6.41
N LEU A 60 10.68 18.85 5.33
CA LEU A 60 10.03 19.47 4.17
C LEU A 60 8.54 19.68 4.44
N THR A 61 7.98 20.71 3.81
CA THR A 61 6.52 20.89 3.78
C THR A 61 5.85 19.74 3.01
N LEU A 62 4.53 19.60 3.15
CA LEU A 62 3.76 18.63 2.37
C LEU A 62 3.98 18.84 0.88
N ILE A 63 3.87 20.07 0.41
CA ILE A 63 4.03 20.38 -1.02
C ILE A 63 5.45 20.14 -1.51
N ASP A 64 6.47 20.44 -0.69
CA ASP A 64 7.87 20.23 -1.08
C ASP A 64 8.24 18.74 -1.11
N ASN A 65 7.63 17.92 -0.27
CA ASN A 65 7.71 16.45 -0.40
C ASN A 65 7.21 15.98 -1.77
N LEU A 66 6.02 16.44 -2.19
CA LEU A 66 5.46 16.08 -3.50
C LEU A 66 6.32 16.60 -4.65
N LYS A 67 6.82 17.84 -4.58
CA LYS A 67 7.73 18.39 -5.58
C LYS A 67 9.00 17.57 -5.71
N ALA A 68 9.70 17.29 -4.58
CA ALA A 68 10.95 16.55 -4.59
C ALA A 68 10.82 15.18 -5.24
N ILE A 69 9.78 14.41 -4.90
CA ILE A 69 9.56 13.10 -5.53
C ILE A 69 9.11 13.24 -6.98
N SER A 70 8.27 14.22 -7.31
CA SER A 70 7.82 14.44 -8.69
C SER A 70 8.98 14.73 -9.66
N GLU A 71 10.01 15.43 -9.18
CA GLU A 71 11.23 15.71 -9.98
C GLU A 71 12.00 14.45 -10.36
N ILE A 72 11.93 13.43 -9.51
CA ILE A 72 12.60 12.14 -9.74
C ILE A 72 11.81 11.24 -10.69
N VAL A 73 10.45 11.27 -10.58
CA VAL A 73 9.61 10.27 -11.26
C VAL A 73 8.88 10.79 -12.49
N ILE A 74 8.80 12.12 -12.69
CA ILE A 74 8.10 12.77 -13.81
C ILE A 74 9.07 13.71 -14.54
N ASP A 75 9.41 13.41 -15.78
CA ASP A 75 10.37 14.21 -16.55
C ASP A 75 9.77 15.57 -16.98
N ASN A 76 8.50 15.62 -17.37
CA ASN A 76 7.82 16.82 -17.86
C ASN A 76 7.35 17.73 -16.72
N LYS A 77 7.87 18.97 -16.66
CA LYS A 77 7.56 19.95 -15.61
C LYS A 77 6.06 20.30 -15.52
N ASN A 78 5.38 20.45 -16.64
CA ASN A 78 3.95 20.81 -16.65
C ASN A 78 3.11 19.67 -16.04
N LEU A 79 3.41 18.43 -16.41
CA LEU A 79 2.74 17.25 -15.85
C LEU A 79 3.00 17.09 -14.35
N ARG A 80 4.15 17.56 -13.83
CA ARG A 80 4.42 17.55 -12.38
C ARG A 80 3.40 18.37 -11.60
N SER A 81 3.20 19.62 -12.01
CA SER A 81 2.27 20.55 -11.35
C SER A 81 0.84 20.03 -11.40
N ASP A 82 0.37 19.57 -12.57
CA ASP A 82 -0.97 19.03 -12.73
C ASP A 82 -1.18 17.79 -11.85
N ARG A 83 -0.19 16.88 -11.81
CA ARG A 83 -0.24 15.66 -11.01
C ARG A 83 -0.24 15.95 -9.52
N ILE A 84 0.60 16.87 -9.06
CA ILE A 84 0.65 17.30 -7.67
C ILE A 84 -0.70 17.90 -7.26
N ASN A 85 -1.23 18.84 -8.04
CA ASN A 85 -2.51 19.49 -7.74
C ASN A 85 -3.66 18.47 -7.69
N TYR A 86 -3.72 17.55 -8.64
CA TYR A 86 -4.69 16.45 -8.65
C TYR A 86 -4.62 15.62 -7.37
N LEU A 87 -3.40 15.18 -6.95
CA LEU A 87 -3.24 14.34 -5.78
C LEU A 87 -3.53 15.11 -4.47
N VAL A 88 -3.11 16.35 -4.38
CA VAL A 88 -3.41 17.20 -3.22
C VAL A 88 -4.91 17.38 -3.02
N SER A 89 -5.64 17.68 -4.10
CA SER A 89 -7.09 17.81 -4.07
C SER A 89 -7.78 16.47 -3.77
N ARG A 90 -7.37 15.37 -4.42
CA ARG A 90 -7.96 14.04 -4.23
C ARG A 90 -7.84 13.54 -2.79
N PHE A 91 -6.76 13.88 -2.10
CA PHE A 91 -6.52 13.49 -0.71
C PHE A 91 -6.94 14.56 0.31
N GLU A 92 -7.58 15.66 -0.13
CA GLU A 92 -8.01 16.78 0.74
C GLU A 92 -6.85 17.36 1.55
N LEU A 93 -5.72 17.60 0.89
CA LEU A 93 -4.48 18.11 1.51
C LEU A 93 -4.24 19.60 1.24
N ASP A 94 -5.17 20.30 0.60
CA ASP A 94 -5.00 21.68 0.12
C ASP A 94 -4.59 22.66 1.23
N ASN A 95 -5.23 22.57 2.40
CA ASN A 95 -4.99 23.43 3.53
C ASN A 95 -3.71 23.07 4.32
N LEU A 96 -3.01 22.01 3.92
CA LEU A 96 -1.84 21.47 4.62
C LEU A 96 -0.54 21.66 3.83
N LYS A 97 -0.60 22.29 2.65
CA LYS A 97 0.53 22.39 1.70
C LYS A 97 1.81 22.92 2.35
N GLU A 98 1.70 23.97 3.16
CA GLU A 98 2.84 24.65 3.78
C GLU A 98 3.23 24.09 5.15
N ILE A 99 2.52 23.04 5.62
CA ILE A 99 2.82 22.41 6.90
C ILE A 99 3.95 21.39 6.71
N LYS A 100 4.98 21.48 7.55
CA LYS A 100 6.06 20.47 7.56
C LYS A 100 5.49 19.09 7.90
N ALA A 101 5.95 18.07 7.18
CA ALA A 101 5.41 16.71 7.29
C ALA A 101 5.49 16.13 8.72
N LYS A 102 6.47 16.52 9.53
CA LYS A 102 6.57 16.11 10.93
C LYS A 102 5.39 16.54 11.80
N PHE A 103 4.72 17.66 11.45
CA PHE A 103 3.59 18.21 12.20
C PHE A 103 2.22 17.69 11.73
N LEU A 104 2.17 16.91 10.65
CA LEU A 104 0.94 16.28 10.18
C LEU A 104 0.47 15.20 11.17
N SER A 105 -0.84 15.01 11.28
CA SER A 105 -1.43 13.90 12.03
C SER A 105 -1.08 12.55 11.37
N GLY A 106 -1.32 11.44 12.06
CA GLY A 106 -1.09 10.09 11.52
C GLY A 106 -1.82 9.85 10.20
N GLY A 107 -3.11 10.19 10.14
CA GLY A 107 -3.93 10.08 8.94
C GLY A 107 -3.43 10.98 7.79
N GLN A 108 -3.06 12.23 8.10
CA GLN A 108 -2.52 13.16 7.10
C GLN A 108 -1.17 12.68 6.55
N LYS A 109 -0.29 12.11 7.40
CA LYS A 109 0.96 11.46 6.97
C LYS A 109 0.68 10.28 6.06
N LYS A 110 -0.30 9.45 6.38
CA LYS A 110 -0.67 8.31 5.53
C LYS A 110 -1.21 8.77 4.17
N LYS A 111 -2.09 9.79 4.14
CA LYS A 111 -2.54 10.43 2.88
C LYS A 111 -1.35 10.94 2.04
N LEU A 112 -0.39 11.62 2.67
CA LEU A 112 0.81 12.13 2.00
C LEU A 112 1.63 10.99 1.38
N VAL A 113 1.93 9.91 2.13
CA VAL A 113 2.75 8.80 1.63
C VAL A 113 2.08 8.08 0.47
N ILE A 114 0.75 7.89 0.53
CA ILE A 114 0.00 7.30 -0.58
C ILE A 114 0.06 8.24 -1.80
N ALA A 115 -0.16 9.55 -1.63
CA ALA A 115 -0.05 10.52 -2.70
C ALA A 115 1.35 10.51 -3.35
N LEU A 116 2.43 10.45 -2.55
CA LEU A 116 3.80 10.32 -3.03
C LEU A 116 4.01 9.06 -3.88
N SER A 117 3.46 7.92 -3.44
CA SER A 117 3.58 6.66 -4.18
C SER A 117 2.83 6.68 -5.52
N LEU A 118 1.75 7.47 -5.62
CA LEU A 118 0.94 7.61 -6.83
C LEU A 118 1.55 8.57 -7.87
N LEU A 119 2.54 9.37 -7.52
CA LEU A 119 3.24 10.24 -8.48
C LEU A 119 3.86 9.47 -9.65
N SER A 120 4.34 8.25 -9.41
CA SER A 120 4.96 7.38 -10.43
C SER A 120 3.94 6.63 -11.30
N GLU A 121 2.63 6.83 -11.11
CA GLU A 121 1.55 6.09 -11.77
C GLU A 121 1.74 4.58 -11.73
N PRO A 122 1.75 4.01 -10.52
CA PRO A 122 2.01 2.59 -10.36
C PRO A 122 0.90 1.74 -11.01
N LYS A 123 1.27 0.55 -11.49
CA LYS A 123 0.33 -0.50 -11.91
C LYS A 123 0.11 -1.51 -10.79
N VAL A 124 1.08 -1.63 -9.89
CA VAL A 124 1.00 -2.43 -8.66
C VAL A 124 1.34 -1.52 -7.49
N LEU A 125 0.46 -1.45 -6.50
CA LEU A 125 0.65 -0.66 -5.28
C LEU A 125 0.66 -1.59 -4.08
N LEU A 126 1.73 -1.54 -3.29
CA LEU A 126 1.90 -2.32 -2.08
C LEU A 126 1.68 -1.40 -0.87
N LEU A 127 0.73 -1.74 0.00
CA LEU A 127 0.39 -0.97 1.20
C LEU A 127 0.71 -1.80 2.45
N ASP A 128 1.72 -1.40 3.20
CA ASP A 128 2.15 -2.11 4.41
C ASP A 128 1.58 -1.41 5.65
N GLU A 129 0.69 -2.10 6.37
CA GLU A 129 -0.02 -1.64 7.57
C GLU A 129 -0.64 -0.22 7.39
N CYS A 130 -1.44 -0.07 6.34
CA CYS A 130 -1.99 1.25 5.98
C CYS A 130 -3.12 1.71 6.92
N PHE A 131 -3.77 0.82 7.66
CA PHE A 131 -4.85 1.16 8.60
C PHE A 131 -4.37 1.31 10.05
N ALA A 132 -3.12 0.92 10.35
CA ALA A 132 -2.60 0.92 11.72
C ALA A 132 -2.62 2.33 12.35
N ALA A 133 -3.10 2.41 13.60
CA ALA A 133 -3.14 3.62 14.43
C ALA A 133 -3.94 4.79 13.79
N LEU A 134 -4.97 4.51 13.01
CA LEU A 134 -5.87 5.49 12.43
C LEU A 134 -7.25 5.44 13.10
N ASP A 135 -7.95 6.57 13.08
CA ASP A 135 -9.34 6.64 13.50
C ASP A 135 -10.28 6.05 12.44
N VAL A 136 -11.51 5.71 12.85
CA VAL A 136 -12.50 5.02 12.01
C VAL A 136 -12.85 5.81 10.73
N LEU A 137 -12.93 7.14 10.82
CA LEU A 137 -13.25 7.98 9.65
C LEU A 137 -12.12 7.98 8.64
N THR A 138 -10.88 8.08 9.11
CA THR A 138 -9.69 8.01 8.26
C THR A 138 -9.58 6.63 7.60
N ILE A 139 -9.87 5.53 8.31
CA ILE A 139 -9.88 4.19 7.73
C ILE A 139 -10.91 4.09 6.60
N LYS A 140 -12.16 4.51 6.83
CA LYS A 140 -13.21 4.49 5.80
C LYS A 140 -12.82 5.28 4.56
N MET A 141 -12.30 6.49 4.74
CA MET A 141 -11.81 7.32 3.63
C MET A 141 -10.69 6.61 2.86
N LEU A 142 -9.74 5.95 3.53
CA LEU A 142 -8.67 5.20 2.85
C LEU A 142 -9.20 3.98 2.11
N GLN A 143 -10.17 3.26 2.67
CA GLN A 143 -10.85 2.15 1.99
C GLN A 143 -11.51 2.62 0.69
N GLU A 144 -12.23 3.73 0.71
CA GLU A 144 -12.84 4.34 -0.49
C GLU A 144 -11.78 4.74 -1.52
N VAL A 145 -10.69 5.36 -1.09
CA VAL A 145 -9.57 5.71 -1.98
C VAL A 145 -8.96 4.46 -2.62
N ILE A 146 -8.73 3.39 -1.85
CA ILE A 146 -8.16 2.13 -2.33
C ILE A 146 -9.08 1.49 -3.39
N VAL A 147 -10.39 1.40 -3.10
CA VAL A 147 -11.37 0.85 -4.04
C VAL A 147 -11.43 1.69 -5.32
N ASN A 148 -11.49 3.02 -5.21
CA ASN A 148 -11.51 3.91 -6.36
C ASN A 148 -10.24 3.82 -7.21
N LEU A 149 -9.06 3.69 -6.60
CA LEU A 149 -7.80 3.50 -7.33
C LEU A 149 -7.80 2.20 -8.14
N GLN A 150 -8.38 1.13 -7.61
CA GLN A 150 -8.52 -0.13 -8.34
C GLN A 150 -9.52 0.01 -9.49
N GLN A 151 -10.70 0.56 -9.24
CA GLN A 151 -11.79 0.65 -10.22
C GLN A 151 -11.48 1.64 -11.36
N GLU A 152 -11.05 2.87 -11.02
CA GLU A 152 -10.83 3.92 -12.00
C GLU A 152 -9.48 3.79 -12.72
N ASN A 153 -8.42 3.46 -11.98
CA ASN A 153 -7.05 3.44 -12.52
C ASN A 153 -6.56 2.04 -12.86
N ARG A 154 -7.34 0.99 -12.57
CA ARG A 154 -6.99 -0.43 -12.76
C ARG A 154 -5.64 -0.80 -12.12
N ILE A 155 -5.37 -0.22 -10.94
CA ILE A 155 -4.16 -0.53 -10.17
C ILE A 155 -4.39 -1.83 -9.42
N THR A 156 -3.49 -2.78 -9.52
CA THR A 156 -3.49 -3.95 -8.64
C THR A 156 -2.97 -3.52 -7.27
N ILE A 157 -3.79 -3.65 -6.22
CA ILE A 157 -3.42 -3.23 -4.87
C ILE A 157 -3.23 -4.45 -3.98
N CYS A 158 -2.06 -4.56 -3.34
CA CYS A 158 -1.77 -5.58 -2.34
C CYS A 158 -1.64 -4.89 -0.98
N ILE A 159 -2.42 -5.36 0.00
CA ILE A 159 -2.45 -4.79 1.35
C ILE A 159 -1.99 -5.83 2.35
N CYS A 160 -1.01 -5.48 3.18
CA CYS A 160 -0.68 -6.22 4.40
C CYS A 160 -1.17 -5.42 5.59
N ASP A 161 -2.07 -5.98 6.39
CA ASP A 161 -2.51 -5.35 7.64
C ASP A 161 -2.90 -6.43 8.65
N HIS A 162 -2.90 -6.07 9.93
CA HIS A 162 -3.37 -6.91 11.02
C HIS A 162 -4.82 -6.59 11.41
N GLN A 163 -5.37 -5.46 10.96
CA GLN A 163 -6.77 -5.08 11.16
C GLN A 163 -7.67 -5.81 10.15
N ALA A 164 -7.95 -7.09 10.45
CA ALA A 164 -8.63 -7.99 9.53
C ALA A 164 -9.96 -7.45 9.00
N ARG A 165 -10.80 -6.86 9.87
CA ARG A 165 -12.12 -6.33 9.46
C ARG A 165 -11.99 -5.22 8.43
N ASP A 166 -11.10 -4.27 8.69
CA ASP A 166 -10.92 -3.11 7.84
C ASP A 166 -10.31 -3.52 6.49
N LEU A 167 -9.36 -4.47 6.49
CA LEU A 167 -8.78 -5.00 5.28
C LEU A 167 -9.82 -5.76 4.45
N LEU A 168 -10.55 -6.69 5.06
CA LEU A 168 -11.54 -7.52 4.36
C LEU A 168 -12.69 -6.71 3.76
N ALA A 169 -12.97 -5.52 4.29
CA ALA A 169 -14.03 -4.64 3.79
C ALA A 169 -13.69 -3.98 2.43
N CYS A 170 -12.43 -4.01 1.97
CA CYS A 170 -12.00 -3.28 0.77
C CYS A 170 -11.18 -4.10 -0.22
N VAL A 171 -11.16 -5.44 -0.10
CA VAL A 171 -10.41 -6.33 -0.99
C VAL A 171 -11.31 -7.34 -1.68
N ASP A 172 -10.93 -7.74 -2.91
CA ASP A 172 -11.65 -8.77 -3.67
C ASP A 172 -11.27 -10.18 -3.21
N VAL A 173 -10.00 -10.38 -2.88
CA VAL A 173 -9.43 -11.66 -2.44
C VAL A 173 -8.49 -11.41 -1.27
N ALA A 174 -8.52 -12.28 -0.28
CA ALA A 174 -7.59 -12.24 0.84
C ALA A 174 -6.88 -13.60 1.02
N MET A 175 -5.66 -13.54 1.57
CA MET A 175 -4.82 -14.69 1.85
C MET A 175 -4.42 -14.69 3.32
N ILE A 176 -4.43 -15.85 3.95
CA ILE A 176 -3.89 -16.05 5.30
C ILE A 176 -2.52 -16.69 5.21
N LEU A 177 -1.53 -15.97 5.74
CA LEU A 177 -0.15 -16.44 5.85
C LEU A 177 0.10 -16.97 7.27
N SER A 178 0.58 -18.20 7.39
CA SER A 178 0.98 -18.82 8.65
C SER A 178 2.19 -19.70 8.43
N ASN A 179 3.17 -19.63 9.33
CA ASN A 179 4.41 -20.42 9.27
C ASN A 179 5.11 -20.39 7.89
N GLY A 180 5.13 -19.20 7.25
CA GLY A 180 5.76 -19.01 5.93
C GLY A 180 5.01 -19.65 4.75
N LYS A 181 3.76 -20.08 4.94
CA LYS A 181 2.91 -20.67 3.90
C LYS A 181 1.57 -19.96 3.81
N ILE A 182 1.00 -19.90 2.61
CA ILE A 182 -0.40 -19.51 2.42
C ILE A 182 -1.24 -20.73 2.79
N ILE A 183 -2.09 -20.60 3.82
CA ILE A 183 -2.92 -21.70 4.34
C ILE A 183 -4.38 -21.61 3.88
N ALA A 184 -4.83 -20.42 3.50
CA ALA A 184 -6.15 -20.17 2.93
C ALA A 184 -6.10 -18.97 1.99
N GLN A 185 -6.89 -19.01 0.91
CA GLN A 185 -7.05 -17.91 -0.05
C GLN A 185 -8.44 -17.99 -0.65
N ASP A 186 -9.22 -16.92 -0.48
CA ASP A 186 -10.57 -16.83 -1.08
C ASP A 186 -11.08 -15.37 -1.01
N THR A 187 -12.32 -15.14 -1.47
CA THR A 187 -13.06 -13.90 -1.20
C THR A 187 -13.24 -13.70 0.31
N PRO A 188 -13.38 -12.46 0.81
CA PRO A 188 -13.60 -12.18 2.23
C PRO A 188 -14.70 -13.05 2.86
N SER A 189 -15.86 -13.16 2.21
CA SER A 189 -17.02 -13.89 2.72
C SER A 189 -16.80 -15.40 2.86
N ASN A 190 -15.99 -16.00 1.98
CA ASN A 190 -15.63 -17.41 2.05
C ASN A 190 -14.48 -17.64 3.04
N LEU A 191 -13.48 -16.76 3.01
CA LEU A 191 -12.29 -16.89 3.84
C LEU A 191 -12.61 -16.89 5.34
N VAL A 192 -13.58 -16.09 5.78
CA VAL A 192 -13.99 -16.05 7.20
C VAL A 192 -14.70 -17.33 7.66
N LYS A 193 -15.18 -18.15 6.72
CA LYS A 193 -15.80 -19.45 6.99
C LYS A 193 -14.83 -20.63 6.85
N ASP A 194 -13.63 -20.36 6.30
CA ASP A 194 -12.61 -21.39 6.14
C ASP A 194 -12.05 -21.83 7.49
N ILE A 195 -12.07 -23.15 7.76
CA ILE A 195 -11.68 -23.71 9.05
C ILE A 195 -10.21 -23.52 9.36
N ASN A 196 -9.33 -23.53 8.33
CA ASN A 196 -7.90 -23.28 8.51
C ASN A 196 -7.65 -21.81 8.83
N ALA A 197 -8.37 -20.91 8.18
CA ALA A 197 -8.29 -19.48 8.45
C ALA A 197 -8.80 -19.13 9.86
N GLN A 198 -9.90 -19.75 10.31
CA GLN A 198 -10.42 -19.59 11.65
C GLN A 198 -9.42 -20.10 12.70
N ASN A 199 -8.94 -21.31 12.56
CA ASN A 199 -8.01 -21.91 13.53
C ASN A 199 -6.66 -21.18 13.61
N ALA A 200 -6.16 -20.64 12.48
CA ALA A 200 -4.83 -20.03 12.45
C ALA A 200 -4.81 -18.51 12.68
N TYR A 201 -5.94 -17.82 12.49
CA TYR A 201 -5.92 -16.36 12.50
C TYR A 201 -7.16 -15.70 13.09
N PHE A 202 -8.37 -16.05 12.65
CA PHE A 202 -9.58 -15.32 13.06
C PHE A 202 -10.09 -15.71 14.45
N GLY A 203 -9.97 -16.99 14.83
CA GLY A 203 -10.63 -17.56 16.00
C GLY A 203 -12.14 -17.74 15.81
N ASP A 204 -12.79 -18.49 16.70
CA ASP A 204 -14.21 -18.89 16.59
C ASP A 204 -15.19 -17.71 16.73
N SER A 205 -14.78 -16.61 17.37
CA SER A 205 -15.63 -15.46 17.64
C SER A 205 -15.59 -14.35 16.57
N PHE A 206 -14.79 -14.50 15.53
CA PHE A 206 -14.66 -13.47 14.50
C PHE A 206 -15.92 -13.40 13.65
N LYS A 207 -16.57 -12.22 13.67
CA LYS A 207 -17.74 -11.92 12.84
C LYS A 207 -17.36 -10.87 11.80
N PHE A 208 -17.64 -11.17 10.55
CA PHE A 208 -17.54 -10.26 9.42
C PHE A 208 -18.94 -10.13 8.83
N ASN A 209 -19.52 -8.94 8.98
CA ASN A 209 -20.85 -8.59 8.48
C ASN A 209 -20.72 -7.77 7.21
#